data_bdb2f3970aac9d98b0aff9bce3863159
#
_entry.id   bdb2f3970aac9d98b0aff9bce3863159
#
_cell.length_a   1.000
_cell.length_b   1.000
_cell.length_c   1.000
_cell.angle_alpha   90.00
_cell.angle_beta   90.00
_cell.angle_gamma   90.00
#
_symmetry.space_group_name_H-M   'P 1'
#
loop_
_entity.id
_entity.type
_entity.pdbx_description
1 polymer ?
#
loop_
_entity_poly.entity_id
_entity_poly.type
_entity_poly.pdbx_seq_one_letter_code
_entity_poly.pdbx_strand_id
1 'polypeptide(L)'
;MKVRDIMTTEVVVAHPDTSVNLVARLMAGRDISGVPVVEDGRLVGIVTELDLIVRNTRLEPPAFFALLDARIPLETPAHYRERIRHMLGTLARDVMTEKVVSIGPDEELESLAEIMVKQRVNPLPVVEDGRLVGIVSRSDIIG
;
A
#
# COMPACT_ATOMS: atom_id res chain seq x y z
N MET A 1 -15.10 1.17 23.01
CA MET A 1 -13.77 0.77 22.52
C MET A 1 -13.36 1.71 21.41
N LYS A 2 -12.16 2.22 21.49
CA LYS A 2 -11.64 3.18 20.51
C LYS A 2 -10.68 2.52 19.55
N VAL A 3 -10.45 3.19 18.43
CA VAL A 3 -9.52 2.71 17.40
C VAL A 3 -8.15 2.42 18.00
N ARG A 4 -7.65 3.27 18.90
CA ARG A 4 -6.35 3.05 19.54
C ARG A 4 -6.25 1.73 20.28
N ASP A 5 -7.37 1.18 20.70
CA ASP A 5 -7.38 -0.07 21.49
C ASP A 5 -7.11 -1.29 20.62
N ILE A 6 -7.32 -1.20 19.31
CA ILE A 6 -7.15 -2.33 18.41
C ILE A 6 -6.14 -2.10 17.29
N MET A 7 -5.69 -0.86 17.08
CA MET A 7 -4.77 -0.55 15.98
C MET A 7 -3.40 -1.20 16.18
N THR A 8 -2.75 -1.48 15.06
CA THR A 8 -1.36 -1.91 15.05
C THR A 8 -0.48 -0.66 15.04
N THR A 9 0.45 -0.55 15.96
CA THR A 9 1.34 0.62 16.07
C THR A 9 2.66 0.44 15.32
N GLU A 10 3.09 -0.79 15.12
CA GLU A 10 4.30 -1.08 14.32
C GLU A 10 3.89 -1.19 12.87
N VAL A 11 3.79 -0.05 12.20
CA VAL A 11 3.29 0.02 10.83
C VAL A 11 4.43 -0.11 9.84
N VAL A 12 4.25 -0.99 8.85
CA VAL A 12 5.15 -1.05 7.70
C VAL A 12 4.81 0.15 6.81
N VAL A 13 5.77 1.02 6.60
CA VAL A 13 5.57 2.24 5.81
C VAL A 13 6.56 2.33 4.66
N ALA A 14 6.22 3.15 3.67
CA ALA A 14 7.12 3.49 2.58
C ALA A 14 7.31 5.00 2.55
N HIS A 15 8.37 5.43 1.91
CA HIS A 15 8.64 6.83 1.62
C HIS A 15 8.17 7.09 0.17
N PRO A 16 7.83 8.33 -0.20
CA PRO A 16 7.49 8.61 -1.60
C PRO A 16 8.53 8.15 -2.62
N ASP A 17 9.80 8.12 -2.22
CA ASP A 17 10.90 7.68 -3.09
C ASP A 17 11.21 6.18 -3.00
N THR A 18 10.45 5.43 -2.21
CA THR A 18 10.61 3.98 -2.14
C THR A 18 10.16 3.36 -3.46
N SER A 19 10.93 2.40 -3.98
CA SER A 19 10.57 1.75 -5.23
C SER A 19 9.30 0.91 -5.08
N VAL A 20 8.48 0.90 -6.13
CA VAL A 20 7.27 0.09 -6.17
C VAL A 20 7.58 -1.39 -6.00
N ASN A 21 8.71 -1.83 -6.54
CA ASN A 21 9.16 -3.21 -6.39
C ASN A 21 9.34 -3.58 -4.90
N LEU A 22 9.98 -2.71 -4.14
CA LEU A 22 10.16 -2.95 -2.70
C LEU A 22 8.82 -2.95 -1.97
N VAL A 23 7.92 -2.02 -2.31
CA VAL A 23 6.58 -1.98 -1.71
C VAL A 23 5.84 -3.29 -1.98
N ALA A 24 5.87 -3.77 -3.22
CA ALA A 24 5.21 -5.02 -3.58
C ALA A 24 5.78 -6.21 -2.80
N ARG A 25 7.10 -6.24 -2.62
CA ARG A 25 7.75 -7.30 -1.84
C ARG A 25 7.37 -7.25 -0.37
N LEU A 26 7.28 -6.06 0.20
CA LEU A 26 6.84 -5.89 1.58
C LEU A 26 5.40 -6.38 1.77
N MET A 27 4.52 -6.05 0.83
CA MET A 27 3.13 -6.50 0.88
C MET A 27 3.02 -8.01 0.79
N ALA A 28 3.73 -8.62 -0.15
CA ALA A 28 3.70 -10.07 -0.33
C ALA A 28 4.36 -10.80 0.85
N GLY A 29 5.51 -10.31 1.31
CA GLY A 29 6.26 -10.96 2.37
C GLY A 29 5.61 -10.88 3.73
N ARG A 30 4.83 -9.85 3.98
CA ARG A 30 4.15 -9.64 5.27
C ARG A 30 2.66 -9.90 5.21
N ASP A 31 2.15 -10.33 4.06
CA ASP A 31 0.73 -10.59 3.85
C ASP A 31 -0.14 -9.40 4.25
N ILE A 32 0.23 -8.23 3.77
CA ILE A 32 -0.52 -6.99 4.03
C ILE A 32 -1.05 -6.44 2.70
N SER A 33 -2.21 -5.81 2.75
CA SER A 33 -2.92 -5.34 1.56
C SER A 33 -2.67 -3.88 1.22
N GLY A 34 -1.94 -3.17 2.05
CA GLY A 34 -1.61 -1.77 1.80
C GLY A 34 -0.48 -1.28 2.67
N VAL A 35 0.27 -0.32 2.14
CA VAL A 35 1.42 0.28 2.82
C VAL A 35 1.23 1.80 2.80
N PRO A 36 1.12 2.43 3.96
CA PRO A 36 1.06 3.89 4.02
C PRO A 36 2.37 4.50 3.55
N VAL A 37 2.26 5.61 2.83
CA VAL A 37 3.42 6.38 2.37
C VAL A 37 3.55 7.60 3.28
N VAL A 38 4.71 7.73 3.91
CA VAL A 38 4.95 8.71 4.95
C VAL A 38 6.18 9.54 4.59
N GLU A 39 6.09 10.83 4.84
CA GLU A 39 7.21 11.75 4.68
C GLU A 39 7.29 12.63 5.92
N ASP A 40 8.43 12.60 6.61
CA ASP A 40 8.65 13.34 7.85
C ASP A 40 7.57 13.03 8.92
N GLY A 41 7.17 11.76 8.98
CA GLY A 41 6.15 11.30 9.93
C GLY A 41 4.72 11.57 9.51
N ARG A 42 4.51 12.31 8.43
CA ARG A 42 3.18 12.66 7.95
C ARG A 42 2.70 11.72 6.85
N LEU A 43 1.44 11.35 6.93
CA LEU A 43 0.82 10.51 5.92
C LEU A 43 0.60 11.33 4.64
N VAL A 44 1.20 10.90 3.54
CA VAL A 44 1.09 11.59 2.24
C VAL A 44 0.38 10.74 1.19
N GLY A 45 0.22 9.45 1.42
CA GLY A 45 -0.46 8.56 0.49
C GLY A 45 -0.55 7.15 1.02
N ILE A 46 -1.10 6.26 0.21
CA ILE A 46 -1.14 4.83 0.50
C ILE A 46 -1.00 4.06 -0.80
N VAL A 47 -0.27 2.95 -0.76
CA VAL A 47 -0.19 2.01 -1.87
C VAL A 47 -0.92 0.74 -1.46
N THR A 48 -1.96 0.39 -2.21
CA THR A 48 -2.74 -0.82 -1.96
C THR A 48 -2.54 -1.83 -3.07
N GLU A 49 -3.03 -3.06 -2.85
CA GLU A 49 -3.01 -4.08 -3.90
C GLU A 49 -3.72 -3.58 -5.16
N LEU A 50 -4.82 -2.85 -4.99
CA LEU A 50 -5.56 -2.29 -6.12
C LEU A 50 -4.72 -1.30 -6.91
N ASP A 51 -3.96 -0.44 -6.23
CA ASP A 51 -3.09 0.51 -6.91
C ASP A 51 -2.05 -0.21 -7.78
N LEU A 52 -1.50 -1.30 -7.27
CA LEU A 52 -0.52 -2.09 -8.01
C LEU A 52 -1.16 -2.79 -9.21
N ILE A 53 -2.36 -3.34 -9.04
CA ILE A 53 -3.08 -4.03 -10.12
C ILE A 53 -3.46 -3.05 -11.23
N VAL A 54 -4.03 -1.90 -10.87
CA VAL A 54 -4.46 -0.89 -11.83
C VAL A 54 -3.28 -0.38 -12.65
N ARG A 55 -2.16 -0.11 -11.99
CA ARG A 55 -0.96 0.37 -12.70
C ARG A 55 -0.35 -0.71 -13.58
N ASN A 56 -0.40 -1.96 -13.14
CA ASN A 56 0.16 -3.07 -13.90
C ASN A 56 -0.66 -3.47 -15.11
N THR A 57 -1.93 -3.06 -15.20
CA THR A 57 -2.71 -3.28 -16.43
C THR A 57 -2.16 -2.47 -17.60
N ARG A 58 -1.34 -1.46 -17.33
CA ARG A 58 -0.65 -0.67 -18.35
C ARG A 58 0.69 -1.28 -18.75
N LEU A 59 1.17 -2.24 -17.95
CA LEU A 59 2.37 -3.01 -18.23
C LEU A 59 1.91 -4.39 -18.63
N GLU A 60 2.61 -5.00 -19.60
CA GLU A 60 2.22 -6.33 -20.03
C GLU A 60 2.35 -7.32 -18.86
N PRO A 61 1.31 -8.15 -18.62
CA PRO A 61 1.31 -9.09 -17.50
C PRO A 61 2.58 -9.95 -17.36
N PRO A 62 3.21 -10.43 -18.45
CA PRO A 62 4.43 -11.20 -18.33
C PRO A 62 5.56 -10.49 -17.62
N ALA A 63 5.70 -9.18 -17.84
CA ALA A 63 6.76 -8.41 -17.19
C ALA A 63 6.55 -8.32 -15.67
N PHE A 64 5.29 -8.15 -15.25
CA PHE A 64 4.94 -8.08 -13.85
C PHE A 64 5.18 -9.42 -13.14
N PHE A 65 4.69 -10.51 -13.72
CA PHE A 65 4.88 -11.84 -13.16
C PHE A 65 6.35 -12.23 -13.09
N ALA A 66 7.11 -11.87 -14.12
CA ALA A 66 8.55 -12.11 -14.12
C ALA A 66 9.25 -11.38 -12.98
N LEU A 67 8.83 -10.16 -12.68
CA LEU A 67 9.40 -9.37 -11.60
C LEU A 67 9.10 -10.01 -10.25
N LEU A 68 7.87 -10.46 -10.03
CA LEU A 68 7.47 -11.10 -8.78
C LEU A 68 8.12 -12.47 -8.59
N ASP A 69 8.26 -13.24 -9.67
CA ASP A 69 8.85 -14.57 -9.62
C ASP A 69 10.37 -14.56 -9.83
N ALA A 70 10.94 -13.39 -10.09
CA ALA A 70 12.35 -13.25 -10.46
C ALA A 70 12.74 -14.09 -11.68
N ARG A 71 11.78 -14.39 -12.56
CA ARG A 71 12.01 -15.12 -13.81
C ARG A 71 11.98 -14.13 -14.95
N ILE A 72 12.93 -14.30 -15.87
CA ILE A 72 13.00 -13.44 -17.05
C ILE A 72 12.51 -14.27 -18.25
N PRO A 73 11.33 -13.95 -18.83
CA PRO A 73 10.85 -14.64 -20.03
C PRO A 73 11.78 -14.41 -21.20
N LEU A 74 11.87 -15.41 -22.07
CA LEU A 74 12.73 -15.38 -23.24
C LEU A 74 12.06 -14.64 -24.41
N GLU A 75 11.64 -13.40 -24.18
CA GLU A 75 11.09 -12.55 -25.24
C GLU A 75 12.10 -11.47 -25.57
N THR A 76 11.86 -10.75 -26.69
CA THR A 76 12.80 -9.72 -27.18
C THR A 76 13.54 -9.03 -26.03
N PRO A 77 14.83 -9.34 -25.82
CA PRO A 77 15.53 -8.95 -24.59
C PRO A 77 15.59 -7.45 -24.33
N ALA A 78 15.74 -6.65 -25.38
CA ALA A 78 15.87 -5.20 -25.21
C ALA A 78 14.57 -4.56 -24.76
N HIS A 79 13.45 -4.93 -25.38
CA HIS A 79 12.13 -4.40 -25.07
C HIS A 79 11.68 -4.79 -23.66
N TYR A 80 11.97 -6.04 -23.30
CA TYR A 80 11.66 -6.57 -21.98
C TYR A 80 12.48 -5.89 -20.89
N ARG A 81 13.77 -5.64 -21.15
CA ARG A 81 14.63 -4.93 -20.21
C ARG A 81 14.17 -3.51 -19.93
N GLU A 82 13.67 -2.83 -20.96
CA GLU A 82 13.12 -1.49 -20.79
C GLU A 82 11.91 -1.47 -19.88
N ARG A 83 11.01 -2.45 -20.01
CA ARG A 83 9.85 -2.56 -19.17
C ARG A 83 10.24 -2.80 -17.72
N ILE A 84 11.19 -3.71 -17.49
CA ILE A 84 11.67 -3.99 -16.14
C ILE A 84 12.34 -2.76 -15.54
N ARG A 85 13.15 -2.05 -16.33
CA ARG A 85 13.75 -0.80 -15.86
C ARG A 85 12.72 0.23 -15.48
N HIS A 86 11.69 0.34 -16.29
CA HIS A 86 10.60 1.28 -15.99
C HIS A 86 9.91 0.91 -14.67
N MET A 87 9.60 -0.36 -14.48
CA MET A 87 9.01 -0.83 -13.22
C MET A 87 9.92 -0.62 -12.04
N LEU A 88 11.21 -0.96 -12.18
CA LEU A 88 12.18 -0.80 -11.10
C LEU A 88 12.43 0.67 -10.78
N GLY A 89 12.24 1.55 -11.77
CA GLY A 89 12.38 2.98 -11.58
C GLY A 89 11.11 3.67 -11.09
N THR A 90 9.99 2.94 -11.03
CA THR A 90 8.73 3.53 -10.56
C THR A 90 8.76 3.63 -9.04
N LEU A 91 8.40 4.80 -8.53
CA LEU A 91 8.43 5.09 -7.10
C LEU A 91 7.02 5.03 -6.52
N ALA A 92 6.95 4.87 -5.20
CA ALA A 92 5.68 4.86 -4.49
C ALA A 92 4.84 6.09 -4.83
N ARG A 93 5.47 7.27 -4.95
CA ARG A 93 4.77 8.51 -5.31
C ARG A 93 4.04 8.43 -6.64
N ASP A 94 4.52 7.58 -7.55
CA ASP A 94 3.94 7.47 -8.90
C ASP A 94 2.66 6.63 -8.94
N VAL A 95 2.46 5.77 -7.94
CA VAL A 95 1.32 4.84 -7.91
C VAL A 95 0.40 5.06 -6.71
N MET A 96 0.86 5.76 -5.67
CA MET A 96 0.08 5.91 -4.45
C MET A 96 -1.21 6.70 -4.67
N THR A 97 -2.20 6.40 -3.83
CA THR A 97 -3.42 7.17 -3.72
C THR A 97 -3.15 8.29 -2.73
N GLU A 98 -3.31 9.55 -3.15
CA GLU A 98 -3.03 10.71 -2.29
C GLU A 98 -4.19 11.08 -1.39
N LYS A 99 -5.42 10.84 -1.85
CA LYS A 99 -6.61 11.10 -1.03
C LYS A 99 -6.87 9.89 -0.15
N VAL A 100 -6.11 9.81 0.93
CA VAL A 100 -6.18 8.65 1.82
C VAL A 100 -7.34 8.81 2.79
N VAL A 101 -8.19 7.78 2.83
CA VAL A 101 -9.22 7.68 3.87
C VAL A 101 -8.51 7.25 5.15
N SER A 102 -8.61 8.04 6.20
CA SER A 102 -7.96 7.78 7.48
C SER A 102 -8.94 8.00 8.62
N ILE A 103 -8.53 7.63 9.83
CA ILE A 103 -9.36 7.80 11.01
C ILE A 103 -8.47 8.22 12.19
N GLY A 104 -9.05 8.91 13.16
CA GLY A 104 -8.34 9.29 14.36
C GLY A 104 -8.28 8.16 15.38
N PRO A 105 -7.27 8.16 16.27
CA PRO A 105 -7.14 7.08 17.27
C PRO A 105 -8.23 7.10 18.34
N ASP A 106 -8.87 8.23 18.56
CA ASP A 106 -9.91 8.37 19.60
C ASP A 106 -11.33 8.15 19.05
N GLU A 107 -11.46 7.84 17.76
CA GLU A 107 -12.74 7.53 17.18
C GLU A 107 -13.25 6.18 17.68
N GLU A 108 -14.59 6.05 17.72
CA GLU A 108 -15.22 4.82 18.17
C GLU A 108 -15.07 3.71 17.11
N LEU A 109 -15.02 2.48 17.59
CA LEU A 109 -14.89 1.31 16.71
C LEU A 109 -16.05 1.21 15.71
N GLU A 110 -17.23 1.66 16.11
CA GLU A 110 -18.41 1.67 15.24
C GLU A 110 -18.22 2.58 14.03
N SER A 111 -17.59 3.75 14.23
CA SER A 111 -17.29 4.69 13.16
C SER A 111 -16.28 4.07 12.18
N LEU A 112 -15.29 3.37 12.71
CA LEU A 112 -14.29 2.67 11.89
C LEU A 112 -14.96 1.62 11.00
N ALA A 113 -15.80 0.77 11.60
CA ALA A 113 -16.48 -0.29 10.86
C ALA A 113 -17.37 0.29 9.76
N GLU A 114 -18.06 1.39 10.06
CA GLU A 114 -18.93 2.06 9.09
C GLU A 114 -18.14 2.57 7.89
N ILE A 115 -16.99 3.21 8.13
CA ILE A 115 -16.13 3.73 7.06
C ILE A 115 -15.62 2.58 6.18
N MET A 116 -15.15 1.51 6.80
CA MET A 116 -14.60 0.37 6.05
C MET A 116 -15.67 -0.29 5.16
N VAL A 117 -16.89 -0.41 5.65
CA VAL A 117 -17.98 -1.02 4.90
C VAL A 117 -18.49 -0.09 3.80
N LYS A 118 -18.79 1.17 4.13
CA LYS A 118 -19.36 2.12 3.17
C LYS A 118 -18.39 2.51 2.07
N GLN A 119 -17.14 2.75 2.40
CA GLN A 119 -16.14 3.20 1.44
C GLN A 119 -15.31 2.07 0.88
N ARG A 120 -15.50 0.86 1.39
CA ARG A 120 -14.78 -0.34 0.93
C ARG A 120 -13.26 -0.15 0.95
N VAL A 121 -12.76 0.45 2.01
CA VAL A 121 -11.34 0.67 2.19
C VAL A 121 -10.76 -0.29 3.20
N ASN A 122 -9.55 -0.78 2.92
CA ASN A 122 -8.80 -1.68 3.79
C ASN A 122 -7.36 -1.76 3.27
N PRO A 123 -6.33 -1.54 4.09
CA PRO A 123 -6.39 -1.11 5.49
C PRO A 123 -6.67 0.39 5.63
N LEU A 124 -6.95 0.81 6.85
CA LEU A 124 -7.24 2.20 7.17
C LEU A 124 -6.13 2.78 8.06
N PRO A 125 -5.38 3.78 7.59
CA PRO A 125 -4.37 4.43 8.44
C PRO A 125 -5.02 5.20 9.58
N VAL A 126 -4.37 5.19 10.73
CA VAL A 126 -4.78 5.96 11.90
C VAL A 126 -3.86 7.16 12.01
N VAL A 127 -4.45 8.34 11.98
CA VAL A 127 -3.71 9.61 11.89
C VAL A 127 -4.12 10.53 13.02
N GLU A 128 -3.14 11.18 13.63
CA GLU A 128 -3.36 12.20 14.65
C GLU A 128 -2.49 13.42 14.28
N ASP A 129 -3.14 14.56 14.10
CA ASP A 129 -2.47 15.81 13.71
C ASP A 129 -1.61 15.66 12.43
N GLY A 130 -2.12 14.89 11.46
CA GLY A 130 -1.43 14.65 10.21
C GLY A 130 -0.35 13.58 10.26
N ARG A 131 -0.05 13.05 11.45
CA ARG A 131 0.99 12.04 11.64
C ARG A 131 0.39 10.65 11.74
N LEU A 132 1.05 9.71 11.10
CA LEU A 132 0.65 8.30 11.17
C LEU A 132 0.98 7.74 12.55
N VAL A 133 -0.03 7.24 13.26
CA VAL A 133 0.16 6.64 14.59
C VAL A 133 -0.18 5.17 14.62
N GLY A 134 -0.84 4.65 13.61
CA GLY A 134 -1.19 3.24 13.56
C GLY A 134 -1.88 2.88 12.27
N ILE A 135 -2.31 1.63 12.18
CA ILE A 135 -3.08 1.13 11.04
C ILE A 135 -4.06 0.09 11.54
N VAL A 136 -5.23 0.04 10.91
CA VAL A 136 -6.26 -0.95 11.23
C VAL A 136 -6.65 -1.68 9.95
N SER A 137 -6.68 -2.99 10.00
CA SER A 137 -7.16 -3.83 8.91
C SER A 137 -8.43 -4.54 9.33
N ARG A 138 -9.09 -5.19 8.39
CA ARG A 138 -10.29 -5.97 8.69
C ARG A 138 -10.02 -7.04 9.74
N SER A 139 -8.86 -7.65 9.70
CA SER A 139 -8.50 -8.70 10.65
C SER A 139 -8.43 -8.18 12.08
N ASP A 140 -8.09 -6.92 12.28
CA ASP A 140 -8.04 -6.32 13.62
C ASP A 140 -9.44 -6.19 14.23
N ILE A 141 -10.46 -6.01 13.40
CA ILE A 141 -11.84 -5.87 13.85
C ILE A 141 -12.48 -7.24 14.10
N ILE A 142 -12.24 -8.18 13.20
CA ILE A 142 -12.86 -9.51 13.25
C ILE A 142 -12.19 -10.40 14.28
N GLY A 143 -10.90 -10.30 14.35
CA GLY A 143 -10.07 -11.15 15.16
C GLY A 143 -9.89 -10.73 16.57
#